data_f5efc54828af958911afd6368cda99a5
#
_entry.id   f5efc54828af958911afd6368cda99a5
#
_cell.length_a   1.000
_cell.length_b   1.000
_cell.length_c   1.000
_cell.angle_alpha   90.00
_cell.angle_beta   90.00
_cell.angle_gamma   90.00
#
_symmetry.space_group_name_H-M   'P 1'
#
loop_
_entity.id
_entity.type
_entity.pdbx_description
1 polymer ?
#
loop_
_entity_poly.entity_id
_entity_poly.type
_entity_poly.pdbx_seq_one_letter_code
_entity_poly.pdbx_strand_id
1 'polypeptide(L)'
;MCKNIFAKIACFAVLLLAAGCDDMKLQTDAEYNGSVLDPHINMTAWEYFESRSDIFSDFMTAIDHAGMRDYYTQTGHEYTFLALTNTAISTFVNSYGTYTSITEVPAEDVKNLLLYHIVDGRYSGYGELQVEAMFVLTLRRGEQGLMTMLTRKNPWMADAGAIIVNDTGTNGNSPLRHAVSSNIMPTNGVIHVFDDYCYYKK
;
A
#
# COMPACT_ATOMS: atom_id res chain seq x y z
N MET A 1 5.42 -45.98 -65.46
CA MET A 1 5.74 -46.38 -64.07
C MET A 1 6.02 -45.23 -63.14
N CYS A 2 6.20 -43.96 -63.56
CA CYS A 2 6.51 -42.81 -62.71
C CYS A 2 5.28 -42.08 -62.06
N LYS A 3 4.06 -42.17 -62.61
CA LYS A 3 2.89 -41.47 -62.08
C LYS A 3 2.42 -41.89 -60.67
N ASN A 4 2.65 -43.16 -60.30
CA ASN A 4 2.23 -43.71 -59.03
C ASN A 4 3.15 -43.35 -57.85
N ILE A 5 4.38 -42.93 -58.12
CA ILE A 5 5.38 -42.59 -57.08
C ILE A 5 5.09 -41.17 -56.58
N PHE A 6 4.78 -40.21 -57.46
CA PHE A 6 4.45 -38.85 -57.12
C PHE A 6 3.17 -38.79 -56.31
N ALA A 7 2.13 -39.56 -56.63
CA ALA A 7 0.88 -39.62 -55.86
C ALA A 7 1.09 -40.19 -54.47
N LYS A 8 1.96 -41.18 -54.28
CA LYS A 8 2.28 -41.73 -52.94
C LYS A 8 3.12 -40.79 -52.08
N ILE A 9 4.05 -40.02 -52.70
CA ILE A 9 4.84 -39.00 -52.01
C ILE A 9 3.97 -37.84 -51.60
N ALA A 10 3.04 -37.40 -52.47
CA ALA A 10 2.09 -36.31 -52.12
C ALA A 10 1.12 -36.71 -50.98
N CYS A 11 0.60 -37.96 -50.98
CA CYS A 11 -0.22 -38.45 -49.85
C CYS A 11 0.56 -38.55 -48.53
N PHE A 12 1.84 -38.96 -48.57
CA PHE A 12 2.66 -39.07 -47.37
C PHE A 12 3.02 -37.66 -46.79
N ALA A 13 3.26 -36.67 -47.67
CA ALA A 13 3.53 -35.30 -47.27
C ALA A 13 2.29 -34.63 -46.63
N VAL A 14 1.07 -34.92 -47.10
CA VAL A 14 -0.19 -34.39 -46.51
C VAL A 14 -0.47 -35.06 -45.16
N LEU A 15 -0.12 -36.34 -45.00
CA LEU A 15 -0.27 -37.03 -43.70
C LEU A 15 0.70 -36.52 -42.62
N LEU A 16 1.90 -36.06 -43.00
CA LEU A 16 2.85 -35.46 -42.07
C LEU A 16 2.47 -34.03 -41.63
N LEU A 17 1.67 -33.31 -42.40
CA LEU A 17 1.17 -31.98 -42.04
C LEU A 17 -0.04 -32.04 -41.11
N ALA A 18 -0.74 -33.16 -41.01
CA ALA A 18 -1.88 -33.35 -40.14
C ALA A 18 -1.50 -33.84 -38.73
N ALA A 19 -0.27 -34.25 -38.48
CA ALA A 19 0.19 -34.79 -37.21
C ALA A 19 0.88 -33.75 -36.31
N GLY A 20 0.88 -32.47 -36.69
CA GLY A 20 1.72 -31.44 -36.07
C GLY A 20 1.01 -30.42 -35.17
N CYS A 21 -0.24 -30.59 -34.79
CA CYS A 21 -0.95 -29.53 -34.07
C CYS A 21 -1.75 -29.97 -32.84
N ASP A 22 -1.54 -31.17 -32.30
CA ASP A 22 -2.40 -31.63 -31.18
C ASP A 22 -1.85 -31.41 -29.76
N ASP A 23 -0.67 -30.79 -29.58
CA ASP A 23 -0.06 -30.63 -28.25
C ASP A 23 0.35 -29.18 -27.89
N MET A 24 -0.06 -28.17 -28.65
CA MET A 24 0.05 -26.83 -28.16
C MET A 24 -1.15 -26.52 -27.26
N LYS A 25 -1.00 -26.80 -25.96
CA LYS A 25 -1.92 -26.23 -24.95
C LYS A 25 -1.92 -24.73 -25.14
N LEU A 26 -3.08 -24.20 -25.51
CA LEU A 26 -3.28 -22.75 -25.54
C LEU A 26 -2.95 -22.21 -24.16
N GLN A 27 -2.29 -21.06 -24.10
CA GLN A 27 -1.88 -20.39 -22.87
C GLN A 27 -3.08 -20.03 -21.94
N THR A 28 -4.31 -20.24 -22.43
CA THR A 28 -5.57 -20.10 -21.68
C THR A 28 -5.81 -21.19 -20.63
N ASP A 29 -5.08 -22.31 -20.68
CA ASP A 29 -5.20 -23.40 -19.71
C ASP A 29 -4.22 -23.26 -18.53
N ALA A 30 -3.40 -22.22 -18.51
CA ALA A 30 -2.66 -21.86 -17.33
C ALA A 30 -3.62 -21.17 -16.34
N GLU A 31 -4.25 -21.95 -15.47
CA GLU A 31 -4.86 -21.39 -14.26
C GLU A 31 -3.75 -20.66 -13.52
N TYR A 32 -3.78 -19.32 -13.61
CA TYR A 32 -2.94 -18.47 -12.79
C TYR A 32 -3.48 -18.58 -11.34
N ASN A 33 -3.03 -19.61 -10.64
CA ASN A 33 -3.17 -19.71 -9.18
C ASN A 33 -2.19 -18.71 -8.55
N GLY A 34 -2.44 -17.42 -8.80
CA GLY A 34 -1.82 -16.38 -8.03
C GLY A 34 -2.25 -16.57 -6.57
N SER A 35 -1.33 -17.00 -5.72
CA SER A 35 -1.56 -16.97 -4.29
C SER A 35 -1.75 -15.51 -3.91
N VAL A 36 -2.99 -15.06 -3.81
CA VAL A 36 -3.32 -13.79 -3.18
C VAL A 36 -2.90 -13.98 -1.73
N LEU A 37 -1.79 -13.34 -1.35
CA LEU A 37 -1.36 -13.34 0.05
C LEU A 37 -2.49 -12.69 0.85
N ASP A 38 -2.99 -13.41 1.86
CA ASP A 38 -4.00 -12.87 2.76
C ASP A 38 -3.41 -11.64 3.47
N PRO A 39 -3.98 -10.44 3.27
CA PRO A 39 -3.48 -9.23 3.90
C PRO A 39 -3.85 -9.12 5.39
N HIS A 40 -4.73 -10.00 5.88
CA HIS A 40 -5.24 -9.94 7.25
C HIS A 40 -4.22 -10.50 8.24
N ILE A 41 -4.07 -9.77 9.34
CA ILE A 41 -3.23 -10.19 10.48
C ILE A 41 -4.08 -10.19 11.76
N ASN A 42 -3.96 -11.25 12.58
CA ASN A 42 -4.71 -11.41 13.84
C ASN A 42 -4.05 -10.64 14.98
N MET A 43 -3.82 -9.36 14.77
CA MET A 43 -3.24 -8.45 15.77
C MET A 43 -3.71 -7.02 15.50
N THR A 44 -3.63 -6.16 16.50
CA THR A 44 -3.89 -4.73 16.36
C THR A 44 -2.74 -4.03 15.60
N ALA A 45 -2.96 -2.80 15.15
CA ALA A 45 -1.89 -2.00 14.54
C ALA A 45 -0.69 -1.82 15.50
N TRP A 46 -0.96 -1.62 16.80
CA TRP A 46 0.09 -1.50 17.81
C TRP A 46 0.94 -2.76 17.91
N GLU A 47 0.32 -3.93 18.07
CA GLU A 47 1.01 -5.24 18.13
C GLU A 47 1.82 -5.50 16.86
N TYR A 48 1.31 -5.09 15.70
CA TYR A 48 2.08 -5.17 14.46
C TYR A 48 3.36 -4.32 14.51
N PHE A 49 3.29 -3.07 15.00
CA PHE A 49 4.47 -2.22 15.14
C PHE A 49 5.48 -2.80 16.14
N GLU A 50 5.00 -3.36 17.26
CA GLU A 50 5.87 -4.07 18.22
C GLU A 50 6.59 -5.26 17.58
N SER A 51 5.90 -6.04 16.74
CA SER A 51 6.48 -7.18 16.01
C SER A 51 7.53 -6.76 14.97
N ARG A 52 7.54 -5.51 14.55
CA ARG A 52 8.44 -4.92 13.57
C ARG A 52 9.16 -3.68 14.11
N SER A 53 9.64 -3.79 15.33
CA SER A 53 10.38 -2.70 16.00
C SER A 53 11.67 -2.30 15.29
N ASP A 54 12.22 -3.17 14.44
CA ASP A 54 13.32 -2.88 13.53
C ASP A 54 13.00 -1.70 12.57
N ILE A 55 11.72 -1.51 12.22
CA ILE A 55 11.23 -0.48 11.29
C ILE A 55 10.51 0.66 12.03
N PHE A 56 9.82 0.36 13.15
CA PHE A 56 8.85 1.26 13.77
C PHE A 56 9.21 1.73 15.19
N SER A 57 10.42 1.47 15.70
CA SER A 57 10.81 1.86 17.08
C SER A 57 10.61 3.36 17.34
N ASP A 58 11.01 4.22 16.41
CA ASP A 58 10.90 5.67 16.58
C ASP A 58 9.45 6.15 16.39
N PHE A 59 8.69 5.46 15.53
CA PHE A 59 7.26 5.73 15.37
C PHE A 59 6.47 5.40 16.64
N MET A 60 6.74 4.25 17.27
CA MET A 60 6.15 3.89 18.57
C MET A 60 6.54 4.89 19.66
N THR A 61 7.80 5.33 19.66
CA THR A 61 8.26 6.38 20.58
C THR A 61 7.51 7.69 20.36
N ALA A 62 7.25 8.07 19.10
CA ALA A 62 6.46 9.24 18.76
C ALA A 62 5.01 9.12 19.26
N ILE A 63 4.38 7.95 19.09
CA ILE A 63 3.02 7.66 19.55
C ILE A 63 2.92 7.81 21.07
N ASP A 64 3.87 7.25 21.81
CA ASP A 64 3.91 7.32 23.27
C ASP A 64 4.19 8.75 23.77
N HIS A 65 5.12 9.45 23.13
CA HIS A 65 5.47 10.84 23.43
C HIS A 65 4.26 11.78 23.24
N ALA A 66 3.43 11.53 22.23
CA ALA A 66 2.21 12.27 21.95
C ALA A 66 0.99 11.80 22.77
N GLY A 67 1.09 10.72 23.54
CA GLY A 67 0.00 10.11 24.30
C GLY A 67 -1.13 9.58 23.42
N MET A 68 -0.81 8.97 22.27
CA MET A 68 -1.80 8.56 21.26
C MET A 68 -1.95 7.05 21.09
N ARG A 69 -1.41 6.24 21.99
CA ARG A 69 -1.42 4.77 21.89
C ARG A 69 -2.82 4.19 21.71
N ASP A 70 -3.83 4.77 22.37
CA ASP A 70 -5.20 4.28 22.35
C ASP A 70 -5.79 4.18 20.93
N TYR A 71 -5.41 5.06 20.00
CA TYR A 71 -5.85 4.99 18.62
C TYR A 71 -5.38 3.72 17.91
N TYR A 72 -4.23 3.20 18.29
CA TYR A 72 -3.59 2.04 17.64
C TYR A 72 -3.92 0.70 18.32
N THR A 73 -4.48 0.74 19.53
CA THR A 73 -4.85 -0.45 20.31
C THR A 73 -6.35 -0.74 20.32
N GLN A 74 -7.21 0.30 20.17
CA GLN A 74 -8.66 0.12 20.22
C GLN A 74 -9.19 -0.68 19.03
N THR A 75 -10.26 -1.46 19.26
CA THR A 75 -10.91 -2.30 18.24
C THR A 75 -12.35 -1.87 17.91
N GLY A 76 -12.84 -0.81 18.54
CA GLY A 76 -14.22 -0.33 18.38
C GLY A 76 -14.46 0.55 17.17
N HIS A 77 -13.40 0.96 16.48
CA HIS A 77 -13.43 1.80 15.27
C HIS A 77 -12.27 1.42 14.37
N GLU A 78 -12.51 1.41 13.06
CA GLU A 78 -11.48 1.11 12.07
C GLU A 78 -10.86 2.41 11.54
N TYR A 79 -9.53 2.44 11.50
CA TYR A 79 -8.75 3.55 10.95
C TYR A 79 -7.88 3.07 9.80
N THR A 80 -7.43 4.02 8.98
CA THR A 80 -6.30 3.81 8.09
C THR A 80 -5.07 4.50 8.70
N PHE A 81 -4.07 3.70 9.04
CA PHE A 81 -2.83 4.16 9.64
C PHE A 81 -1.77 4.35 8.56
N LEU A 82 -1.30 5.57 8.39
CA LEU A 82 -0.15 5.90 7.57
C LEU A 82 1.10 5.78 8.45
N ALA A 83 1.61 4.56 8.59
CA ALA A 83 2.70 4.25 9.50
C ALA A 83 4.03 4.78 8.96
N LEU A 84 4.77 5.49 9.82
CA LEU A 84 6.05 6.10 9.48
C LEU A 84 7.20 5.20 9.90
N THR A 85 8.13 4.93 8.99
CA THR A 85 9.37 4.21 9.33
C THR A 85 10.28 5.08 10.21
N ASN A 86 11.29 4.46 10.84
CA ASN A 86 12.34 5.18 11.58
C ASN A 86 13.00 6.27 10.70
N THR A 87 13.17 6.00 9.40
CA THR A 87 13.69 6.98 8.44
C THR A 87 12.77 8.19 8.31
N ALA A 88 11.46 7.98 8.19
CA ALA A 88 10.48 9.06 8.10
C ALA A 88 10.44 9.92 9.37
N ILE A 89 10.50 9.29 10.55
CA ILE A 89 10.57 10.01 11.83
C ILE A 89 11.86 10.82 11.93
N SER A 90 13.01 10.23 11.55
CA SER A 90 14.29 10.96 11.51
C SER A 90 14.23 12.16 10.57
N THR A 91 13.63 12.02 9.39
CA THR A 91 13.44 13.13 8.44
C THR A 91 12.58 14.24 9.05
N PHE A 92 11.51 13.89 9.76
CA PHE A 92 10.66 14.86 10.46
C PHE A 92 11.43 15.60 11.56
N VAL A 93 12.18 14.90 12.42
CA VAL A 93 13.01 15.51 13.47
C VAL A 93 14.04 16.47 12.87
N ASN A 94 14.73 16.04 11.82
CA ASN A 94 15.75 16.84 11.13
C ASN A 94 15.18 18.11 10.49
N SER A 95 13.88 18.14 10.15
CA SER A 95 13.23 19.34 9.58
C SER A 95 13.20 20.53 10.54
N TYR A 96 13.41 20.31 11.84
CA TYR A 96 13.54 21.37 12.83
C TYR A 96 14.95 21.98 12.92
N GLY A 97 15.98 21.25 12.47
CA GLY A 97 17.37 21.69 12.48
C GLY A 97 18.04 21.78 13.86
N THR A 98 17.30 21.52 14.95
CA THR A 98 17.79 21.68 16.35
C THR A 98 17.65 20.43 17.17
N TYR A 99 16.73 19.52 16.82
CA TYR A 99 16.46 18.31 17.58
C TYR A 99 17.17 17.11 16.96
N THR A 100 17.53 16.15 17.80
CA THR A 100 18.20 14.90 17.41
C THR A 100 17.34 13.66 17.66
N SER A 101 16.25 13.83 18.46
CA SER A 101 15.31 12.77 18.80
C SER A 101 13.87 13.26 18.74
N ILE A 102 12.94 12.36 18.43
CA ILE A 102 11.51 12.67 18.40
C ILE A 102 10.98 13.14 19.76
N THR A 103 11.58 12.70 20.86
CA THR A 103 11.21 13.08 22.22
C THR A 103 11.62 14.52 22.58
N GLU A 104 12.52 15.13 21.81
CA GLU A 104 12.89 16.54 21.98
C GLU A 104 11.94 17.49 21.23
N VAL A 105 11.23 16.97 20.23
CA VAL A 105 10.22 17.74 19.50
C VAL A 105 9.01 18.00 20.42
N PRO A 106 8.42 19.22 20.41
CA PRO A 106 7.23 19.49 21.21
C PRO A 106 6.13 18.44 20.99
N ALA A 107 5.60 17.85 22.06
CA ALA A 107 4.61 16.77 21.99
C ALA A 107 3.36 17.15 21.16
N GLU A 108 2.97 18.44 21.18
CA GLU A 108 1.84 18.91 20.35
C GLU A 108 2.16 18.86 18.85
N ASP A 109 3.40 19.14 18.44
CA ASP A 109 3.83 19.03 17.04
C ASP A 109 3.84 17.57 16.59
N VAL A 110 4.33 16.67 17.44
CA VAL A 110 4.32 15.22 17.20
C VAL A 110 2.86 14.72 17.13
N LYS A 111 1.99 15.20 18.02
CA LYS A 111 0.58 14.87 17.98
C LYS A 111 -0.10 15.33 16.69
N ASN A 112 0.19 16.54 16.23
CA ASN A 112 -0.33 17.05 14.96
C ASN A 112 0.14 16.23 13.76
N LEU A 113 1.41 15.83 13.76
CA LEU A 113 1.92 14.88 12.76
C LEU A 113 1.10 13.59 12.78
N LEU A 114 0.98 12.93 13.93
CA LEU A 114 0.30 11.65 14.06
C LEU A 114 -1.19 11.74 13.71
N LEU A 115 -1.90 12.80 14.15
CA LEU A 115 -3.30 13.02 13.80
C LEU A 115 -3.50 13.14 12.28
N TYR A 116 -2.54 13.71 11.54
CA TYR A 116 -2.58 13.77 10.08
C TYR A 116 -2.32 12.40 9.45
N HIS A 117 -1.60 11.51 10.12
CA HIS A 117 -1.28 10.17 9.65
C HIS A 117 -2.29 9.09 10.11
N ILE A 118 -3.41 9.48 10.69
CA ILE A 118 -4.55 8.60 10.98
C ILE A 118 -5.74 9.11 10.18
N VAL A 119 -6.23 8.31 9.23
CA VAL A 119 -7.43 8.61 8.44
C VAL A 119 -8.62 7.93 9.08
N ASP A 120 -9.73 8.67 9.19
CA ASP A 120 -10.99 8.20 9.75
C ASP A 120 -11.68 7.26 8.76
N GLY A 121 -11.77 5.98 9.10
CA GLY A 121 -12.31 4.92 8.26
C GLY A 121 -11.25 4.03 7.62
N ARG A 122 -11.73 3.00 6.95
CA ARG A 122 -10.92 1.98 6.29
C ARG A 122 -10.76 2.31 4.82
N TYR A 123 -9.51 2.42 4.35
CA TYR A 123 -9.17 2.70 2.95
C TYR A 123 -8.07 1.76 2.48
N SER A 124 -8.46 0.67 1.83
CA SER A 124 -7.53 -0.29 1.22
C SER A 124 -7.55 -0.21 -0.30
N GLY A 125 -6.48 -0.63 -0.94
CA GLY A 125 -6.41 -0.76 -2.39
C GLY A 125 -7.23 -1.94 -2.93
N TYR A 126 -7.78 -2.80 -2.05
CA TYR A 126 -8.61 -3.93 -2.49
C TYR A 126 -10.06 -3.56 -2.76
N GLY A 127 -10.60 -2.53 -2.14
CA GLY A 127 -12.02 -2.19 -2.29
C GLY A 127 -12.35 -0.71 -2.17
N GLU A 128 -11.83 -0.03 -1.17
CA GLU A 128 -12.29 1.32 -0.82
C GLU A 128 -11.63 2.42 -1.65
N LEU A 129 -10.33 2.26 -1.98
CA LEU A 129 -9.60 3.25 -2.77
C LEU A 129 -9.85 3.07 -4.27
N GLN A 130 -10.00 4.20 -4.95
CA GLN A 130 -10.18 4.29 -6.39
C GLN A 130 -8.88 4.72 -7.08
N VAL A 131 -8.87 4.64 -8.42
CA VAL A 131 -7.73 5.09 -9.26
C VAL A 131 -7.68 6.61 -9.32
N GLU A 132 -8.84 7.27 -9.22
CA GLU A 132 -8.95 8.72 -9.09
C GLU A 132 -8.73 9.14 -7.64
N ALA A 133 -8.06 10.28 -7.46
CA ALA A 133 -7.83 10.83 -6.14
C ALA A 133 -9.15 11.19 -5.45
N MET A 134 -9.38 10.63 -4.27
CA MET A 134 -10.53 10.93 -3.44
C MET A 134 -10.12 11.64 -2.16
N PHE A 135 -10.92 12.60 -1.70
CA PHE A 135 -10.69 13.25 -0.42
C PHE A 135 -11.04 12.31 0.73
N VAL A 136 -10.15 12.25 1.71
CA VAL A 136 -10.33 11.53 2.98
C VAL A 136 -10.11 12.49 4.15
N LEU A 137 -10.71 12.18 5.29
CA LEU A 137 -10.59 12.99 6.50
C LEU A 137 -9.58 12.36 7.45
N THR A 138 -8.53 13.10 7.77
CA THR A 138 -7.62 12.70 8.84
C THR A 138 -8.17 13.09 10.22
N LEU A 139 -7.62 12.53 11.30
CA LEU A 139 -8.02 12.92 12.65
C LEU A 139 -7.56 14.34 13.02
N ARG A 140 -6.67 14.95 12.25
CA ARG A 140 -6.27 16.34 12.48
C ARG A 140 -7.41 17.35 12.30
N ARG A 141 -8.48 17.01 11.64
CA ARG A 141 -9.66 17.85 11.36
C ARG A 141 -9.36 19.27 10.81
N GLY A 142 -10.34 19.84 10.13
CA GLY A 142 -10.22 21.14 9.49
C GLY A 142 -9.46 21.10 8.17
N GLU A 143 -9.20 22.26 7.57
CA GLU A 143 -8.55 22.39 6.25
C GLU A 143 -7.16 21.76 6.21
N GLN A 144 -6.40 21.84 7.31
CA GLN A 144 -5.06 21.23 7.41
C GLN A 144 -5.09 19.71 7.54
N GLY A 145 -6.25 19.13 7.77
CA GLY A 145 -6.44 17.69 7.88
C GLY A 145 -6.96 17.04 6.61
N LEU A 146 -7.21 17.82 5.56
CA LEU A 146 -7.60 17.26 4.27
C LEU A 146 -6.44 16.53 3.61
N MET A 147 -6.74 15.36 3.07
CA MET A 147 -5.81 14.51 2.33
C MET A 147 -6.53 13.94 1.12
N THR A 148 -5.82 13.70 0.05
CA THR A 148 -6.31 12.81 -1.02
C THR A 148 -5.60 11.47 -0.92
N MET A 149 -6.34 10.41 -1.22
CA MET A 149 -5.80 9.05 -1.36
C MET A 149 -6.28 8.44 -2.68
N LEU A 150 -5.43 7.60 -3.25
CA LEU A 150 -5.76 6.79 -4.42
C LEU A 150 -4.96 5.49 -4.44
N THR A 151 -5.38 4.55 -5.28
CA THR A 151 -4.59 3.38 -5.64
C THR A 151 -4.25 3.41 -7.13
N ARG A 152 -2.96 3.25 -7.48
CA ARG A 152 -2.55 3.05 -8.87
C ARG A 152 -2.62 1.57 -9.25
N LYS A 153 -3.84 1.09 -9.32
CA LYS A 153 -4.13 -0.29 -9.70
C LYS A 153 -4.06 -0.44 -11.21
N ASN A 154 -3.37 -1.48 -11.67
CA ASN A 154 -3.47 -1.90 -13.07
C ASN A 154 -4.82 -2.62 -13.25
N PRO A 155 -5.75 -2.11 -14.11
CA PRO A 155 -7.07 -2.72 -14.28
C PRO A 155 -7.03 -4.15 -14.84
N TRP A 156 -5.88 -4.56 -15.39
CA TRP A 156 -5.65 -5.89 -15.95
C TRP A 156 -5.00 -6.88 -14.98
N MET A 157 -4.68 -6.44 -13.77
CA MET A 157 -4.06 -7.26 -12.73
C MET A 157 -4.93 -7.27 -11.48
N ALA A 158 -4.93 -8.41 -10.79
CA ALA A 158 -5.67 -8.58 -9.53
C ALA A 158 -4.90 -8.06 -8.30
N ASP A 159 -3.94 -7.16 -8.50
CA ASP A 159 -3.19 -6.53 -7.41
C ASP A 159 -3.96 -5.37 -6.76
N ALA A 160 -3.54 -4.97 -5.56
CA ALA A 160 -4.13 -3.85 -4.84
C ALA A 160 -3.63 -2.48 -5.34
N GLY A 161 -2.63 -2.45 -6.20
CA GLY A 161 -1.97 -1.24 -6.68
C GLY A 161 -1.11 -0.53 -5.63
N ALA A 162 -0.35 0.46 -6.07
CA ALA A 162 0.42 1.32 -5.18
C ALA A 162 -0.49 2.38 -4.53
N ILE A 163 -0.35 2.59 -3.22
CA ILE A 163 -1.10 3.61 -2.49
C ILE A 163 -0.35 4.93 -2.57
N ILE A 164 -1.06 5.99 -2.94
CA ILE A 164 -0.55 7.35 -3.06
C ILE A 164 -1.41 8.29 -2.24
N VAL A 165 -0.76 9.19 -1.51
CA VAL A 165 -1.42 10.26 -0.76
C VAL A 165 -1.00 11.63 -1.28
N ASN A 166 -1.90 12.61 -1.19
CA ASN A 166 -1.66 14.00 -1.56
C ASN A 166 -1.29 14.20 -3.04
N ASP A 167 -1.83 13.40 -3.96
CA ASP A 167 -1.53 13.51 -5.39
C ASP A 167 -2.03 14.85 -5.96
N THR A 168 -3.28 15.21 -5.70
CA THR A 168 -3.86 16.46 -6.17
C THR A 168 -4.88 17.04 -5.19
N GLY A 169 -5.00 18.37 -5.17
CA GLY A 169 -6.14 19.07 -4.60
C GLY A 169 -6.29 19.01 -3.08
N THR A 170 -5.25 18.66 -2.36
CA THR A 170 -5.22 18.69 -0.90
C THR A 170 -4.92 20.09 -0.37
N ASN A 171 -4.59 20.22 0.90
CA ASN A 171 -4.26 21.50 1.53
C ASN A 171 -2.97 22.15 0.99
N GLY A 172 -2.71 22.04 -0.27
CA GLY A 172 -1.73 22.74 -1.10
C GLY A 172 -0.25 22.58 -0.73
N ASN A 173 0.07 22.26 0.52
CA ASN A 173 1.43 22.20 1.04
C ASN A 173 1.85 20.81 1.51
N SER A 174 0.90 19.89 1.67
CA SER A 174 1.21 18.52 2.06
C SER A 174 1.82 17.76 0.89
N PRO A 175 3.00 17.14 1.07
CA PRO A 175 3.73 16.55 -0.03
C PRO A 175 3.05 15.28 -0.52
N LEU A 176 3.11 15.06 -1.84
CA LEU A 176 2.78 13.77 -2.44
C LEU A 176 3.72 12.69 -1.91
N ARG A 177 3.18 11.55 -1.50
CA ARG A 177 3.95 10.38 -1.03
C ARG A 177 3.38 9.08 -1.57
N HIS A 178 4.27 8.14 -1.78
CA HIS A 178 3.96 6.76 -2.15
C HIS A 178 4.22 5.85 -0.95
N ALA A 179 3.30 4.94 -0.68
CA ALA A 179 3.53 3.90 0.31
C ALA A 179 4.61 2.92 -0.17
N VAL A 180 5.57 2.59 0.69
CA VAL A 180 6.61 1.59 0.43
C VAL A 180 6.11 0.17 0.71
N SER A 181 5.09 0.04 1.56
CA SER A 181 4.32 -1.18 1.80
C SER A 181 2.87 -0.79 2.08
N SER A 182 1.92 -1.63 1.73
CA SER A 182 0.52 -1.24 1.82
C SER A 182 -0.42 -2.42 2.06
N ASN A 183 -1.66 -2.08 2.46
CA ASN A 183 -2.76 -3.03 2.61
C ASN A 183 -2.50 -4.13 3.65
N ILE A 184 -1.75 -3.84 4.71
CA ILE A 184 -1.64 -4.70 5.88
C ILE A 184 -2.91 -4.48 6.70
N MET A 185 -3.67 -5.52 7.00
CA MET A 185 -5.01 -5.42 7.61
C MET A 185 -5.01 -5.98 9.04
N PRO A 186 -4.64 -5.15 10.03
CA PRO A 186 -4.83 -5.50 11.44
C PRO A 186 -6.32 -5.52 11.81
N THR A 187 -6.63 -6.03 13.00
CA THR A 187 -8.02 -6.16 13.50
C THR A 187 -8.74 -4.82 13.70
N ASN A 188 -8.02 -3.71 13.70
CA ASN A 188 -8.54 -2.36 13.94
C ASN A 188 -8.32 -1.40 12.76
N GLY A 189 -8.09 -1.92 11.54
CA GLY A 189 -8.04 -1.05 10.36
C GLY A 189 -7.16 -1.52 9.21
N VAL A 190 -6.47 -0.58 8.59
CA VAL A 190 -5.53 -0.81 7.49
C VAL A 190 -4.25 -0.03 7.75
N ILE A 191 -3.10 -0.62 7.46
CA ILE A 191 -1.78 0.04 7.55
C ILE A 191 -1.19 0.20 6.15
N HIS A 192 -0.74 1.41 5.85
CA HIS A 192 0.15 1.75 4.73
C HIS A 192 1.42 2.34 5.30
N VAL A 193 2.57 1.85 4.86
CA VAL A 193 3.88 2.24 5.40
C VAL A 193 4.55 3.25 4.49
N PHE A 194 5.08 4.31 5.08
CA PHE A 194 5.77 5.40 4.39
C PHE A 194 7.17 5.59 4.96
N ASP A 195 8.14 5.84 4.09
CA ASP A 195 9.53 6.15 4.43
C ASP A 195 9.82 7.65 4.51
N ASP A 196 8.79 8.48 4.28
CA ASP A 196 8.80 9.91 4.51
C ASP A 196 7.42 10.37 5.00
N TYR A 197 7.36 11.46 5.77
CA TYR A 197 6.11 11.96 6.31
C TYR A 197 5.29 12.73 5.27
N CYS A 198 3.96 12.67 5.42
CA CYS A 198 3.00 13.24 4.47
C CYS A 198 2.47 14.61 4.90
N TYR A 199 2.87 15.11 6.03
CA TYR A 199 2.33 16.31 6.65
C TYR A 199 3.21 17.53 6.38
N TYR A 200 2.56 18.64 5.98
CA TYR A 200 3.23 19.93 5.92
C TYR A 200 3.06 20.68 7.25
N LYS A 201 4.17 20.97 7.86
CA LYS A 201 4.22 21.87 9.02
C LYS A 201 4.42 23.29 8.51
N LYS A 202 3.55 24.20 8.93
CA LYS A 202 3.76 25.64 8.81
C LYS A 202 4.59 26.15 9.96
#